data_188e9c27ea7b4f8dd496d7818db31f86
#
_entry.id   188e9c27ea7b4f8dd496d7818db31f86
#
_cell.length_a   1.000
_cell.length_b   1.000
_cell.length_c   1.000
_cell.angle_alpha   90.00
_cell.angle_beta   90.00
_cell.angle_gamma   90.00
#
_symmetry.space_group_name_H-M   'P 1'
#
loop_
_entity.id
_entity.type
_entity.pdbx_description
1 polymer ?
#
loop_
_entity_poly.entity_id
_entity_poly.type
_entity_poly.pdbx_seq_one_letter_code
_entity_poly.pdbx_strand_id
1 'polypeptide(L)'
;MSVSEGEYLAGMGNGKFALILAVLISVGVAAWPSVTQKSVVQGVTVAVTPGNLGEDASIWDFAVAFDSQGRRLDDEVLDSVVLVADGRRVKPLAWEGEKAGGKHRAGILKFIAIQPRPKEMQLQMTRNGEAKPRVFRFVFGDWSA
;
A
#
# COMPACT_ATOMS: atom_id res chain seq x y z
N MET A 1 -1.43 -0.26 -33.72
CA MET A 1 -1.31 -0.56 -33.41
C MET A 1 -1.41 -0.55 -33.14
N SER A 2 -1.80 -0.37 -33.02
CA SER A 2 -1.89 -0.53 -32.51
C SER A 2 -2.42 -0.52 -32.19
N VAL A 3 -2.77 -0.27 -32.15
CA VAL A 3 -3.12 -0.51 -31.71
C VAL A 3 -3.68 -0.37 -31.55
N SER A 4 -3.95 -0.16 -31.68
CA SER A 4 -4.29 -0.36 -31.49
C SER A 4 -4.83 -0.29 -31.32
N GLU A 5 -5.02 -0.12 -31.29
CA GLU A 5 -5.37 -0.35 -31.03
C GLU A 5 -5.79 -0.52 -30.57
N GLY A 6 -6.19 -0.12 -31.00
CA GLY A 6 -6.39 -0.50 -30.48
C GLY A 6 -6.90 -0.60 -30.10
N GLU A 7 -7.10 -0.67 -30.17
CA GLU A 7 -7.37 -1.11 -29.77
C GLU A 7 -7.56 -1.38 -29.20
N TYR A 8 -7.79 -1.17 -29.46
CA TYR A 8 -7.79 -1.57 -28.91
C TYR A 8 -8.15 -1.72 -28.32
N LEU A 9 -8.69 -1.60 -28.35
CA LEU A 9 -8.91 -1.92 -27.71
C LEU A 9 -9.51 -2.12 -27.34
N ALA A 10 -10.15 -2.02 -27.59
CA ALA A 10 -10.56 -2.47 -27.20
C ALA A 10 -10.97 -2.70 -26.76
N GLY A 11 -11.32 -2.61 -26.69
CA GLY A 11 -11.53 -3.16 -26.11
C GLY A 11 -11.76 -3.25 -25.58
N MET A 12 -11.86 -3.43 -25.25
CA MET A 12 -11.92 -3.82 -24.60
C MET A 12 -12.30 -3.86 -23.88
N GLY A 13 -12.62 -3.71 -23.73
CA GLY A 13 -12.91 -3.90 -23.06
C GLY A 13 -13.06 -3.96 -22.22
N ASN A 14 -13.21 -4.07 -21.76
CA ASN A 14 -13.19 -4.32 -20.88
C ASN A 14 -12.65 -4.23 -19.98
N GLY A 15 -12.55 -3.72 -19.72
CA GLY A 15 -11.88 -3.56 -19.02
C GLY A 15 -11.23 -4.02 -18.53
N LYS A 16 -10.83 -4.29 -18.56
CA LYS A 16 -9.91 -4.78 -18.22
C LYS A 16 -8.93 -4.56 -18.45
N PHE A 17 -8.73 -4.19 -18.82
CA PHE A 17 -7.64 -4.11 -19.10
C PHE A 17 -7.14 -3.74 -18.69
N ALA A 18 -7.24 -3.40 -18.58
CA ALA A 18 -6.50 -3.18 -18.42
C ALA A 18 -5.92 -2.99 -17.92
N LEU A 19 -5.57 -2.74 -17.78
CA LEU A 19 -4.71 -2.69 -17.55
C LEU A 19 -3.90 -2.72 -17.50
N ILE A 20 -3.66 -2.63 -17.42
CA ILE A 20 -2.72 -2.78 -17.61
C ILE A 20 -2.02 -2.33 -17.68
N LEU A 21 -1.77 -1.96 -17.67
CA LEU A 21 -0.97 -1.75 -17.91
C LEU A 21 -0.27 -1.57 -17.55
N ALA A 22 -0.10 -1.51 -17.29
CA ALA A 22 0.66 -1.45 -17.15
C ALA A 22 1.40 -1.39 -16.99
N VAL A 23 1.84 -1.38 -16.94
CA VAL A 23 2.62 -1.46 -16.98
C VAL A 23 3.38 -1.15 -17.17
N LEU A 24 3.71 -0.83 -17.21
CA LEU A 24 4.51 -0.62 -17.50
C LEU A 24 5.32 -0.26 -17.39
N ILE A 25 5.62 -0.12 -17.29
CA ILE A 25 6.50 0.11 -17.36
C ILE A 25 7.30 0.63 -17.04
N SER A 26 7.49 0.63 -16.71
CA SER A 26 8.38 1.00 -16.33
C SER A 26 9.47 1.27 -16.41
N VAL A 27 9.63 1.64 -16.72
CA VAL A 27 10.72 1.86 -16.90
C VAL A 27 11.68 2.19 -15.91
N GLY A 28 12.11 1.51 -15.32
CA GLY A 28 13.24 1.37 -14.64
C GLY A 28 13.83 2.42 -13.78
N VAL A 29 13.14 3.40 -13.50
CA VAL A 29 13.75 4.37 -12.67
C VAL A 29 13.22 4.41 -11.28
N ALA A 30 12.35 3.55 -10.95
CA ALA A 30 11.77 3.58 -9.62
C ALA A 30 12.83 3.36 -8.56
N ALA A 31 12.95 4.27 -7.64
CA ALA A 31 13.88 4.16 -6.55
C ALA A 31 13.26 3.50 -5.32
N TRP A 32 11.97 3.30 -5.30
CA TRP A 32 11.26 2.68 -4.18
C TRP A 32 9.97 2.03 -4.67
N PRO A 33 9.40 1.13 -3.88
CA PRO A 33 8.15 0.47 -4.28
C PRO A 33 7.03 1.50 -4.40
N SER A 34 6.18 1.30 -5.40
CA SER A 34 5.03 2.19 -5.61
C SER A 34 3.76 1.42 -5.94
N VAL A 35 3.81 0.10 -5.89
CA VAL A 35 2.68 -0.75 -6.26
C VAL A 35 1.73 -0.91 -5.09
N THR A 36 0.44 -0.75 -5.36
CA THR A 36 -0.60 -0.99 -4.37
C THR A 36 -0.69 -2.48 -4.07
N GLN A 37 -0.72 -2.82 -2.80
CA GLN A 37 -0.98 -4.19 -2.35
C GLN A 37 -2.32 -4.24 -1.65
N LYS A 38 -3.07 -5.30 -1.90
CA LYS A 38 -4.40 -5.47 -1.33
C LYS A 38 -4.47 -6.76 -0.53
N SER A 39 -5.25 -6.71 0.52
CA SER A 39 -5.53 -7.86 1.35
C SER A 39 -7.02 -7.92 1.61
N VAL A 40 -7.64 -9.07 1.34
CA VAL A 40 -9.09 -9.26 1.55
C VAL A 40 -9.28 -10.35 2.58
N VAL A 41 -9.86 -9.99 3.72
CA VAL A 41 -10.14 -10.95 4.80
C VAL A 41 -11.51 -10.62 5.37
N GLN A 42 -12.36 -11.61 5.49
CA GLN A 42 -13.70 -11.47 6.11
C GLN A 42 -14.51 -10.31 5.52
N GLY A 43 -14.45 -10.14 4.20
CA GLY A 43 -15.22 -9.11 3.52
C GLY A 43 -14.67 -7.70 3.65
N VAL A 44 -13.48 -7.55 4.21
CA VAL A 44 -12.82 -6.24 4.33
C VAL A 44 -11.57 -6.24 3.46
N THR A 45 -11.52 -5.29 2.54
CA THR A 45 -10.37 -5.07 1.69
C THR A 45 -9.53 -3.93 2.27
N VAL A 46 -8.25 -4.17 2.42
CA VAL A 46 -7.29 -3.13 2.80
C VAL A 46 -6.30 -2.99 1.66
N ALA A 47 -6.17 -1.78 1.15
CA ALA A 47 -5.23 -1.48 0.08
C ALA A 47 -4.17 -0.52 0.62
N VAL A 48 -2.91 -0.85 0.40
CA VAL A 48 -1.78 -0.04 0.85
C VAL A 48 -0.93 0.34 -0.34
N THR A 49 -0.71 1.62 -0.52
CA THR A 49 0.10 2.15 -1.61
C THR A 49 1.22 3.00 -1.02
N PRO A 50 2.49 2.64 -1.25
CA PRO A 50 3.58 3.47 -0.77
C PRO A 50 3.57 4.83 -1.46
N GLY A 51 3.82 5.87 -0.69
CA GLY A 51 3.97 7.21 -1.22
C GLY A 51 5.43 7.58 -1.31
N ASN A 52 5.83 8.61 -0.58
CA ASN A 52 7.22 9.07 -0.61
C ASN A 52 8.08 8.22 0.32
N LEU A 53 8.89 7.33 -0.27
CA LEU A 53 9.85 6.49 0.44
C LEU A 53 11.28 6.82 0.00
N GLY A 54 11.50 8.03 -0.46
CA GLY A 54 12.79 8.44 -0.99
C GLY A 54 13.89 8.42 0.06
N GLU A 55 15.12 8.33 -0.43
CA GLU A 55 16.31 8.24 0.42
C GLU A 55 16.44 9.45 1.35
N ASP A 56 16.06 10.60 0.85
CA ASP A 56 16.21 11.85 1.60
C ASP A 56 14.98 12.18 2.45
N ALA A 57 13.95 11.36 2.37
CA ALA A 57 12.74 11.60 3.14
C ALA A 57 12.95 11.24 4.59
N SER A 58 12.59 12.13 5.49
CA SER A 58 12.61 11.84 6.91
C SER A 58 11.29 11.23 7.39
N ILE A 59 10.24 11.41 6.61
CA ILE A 59 8.90 10.85 6.89
C ILE A 59 8.51 10.01 5.69
N TRP A 60 8.07 8.78 5.94
CA TRP A 60 7.55 7.89 4.93
C TRP A 60 6.04 7.86 4.99
N ASP A 61 5.40 7.87 3.82
CA ASP A 61 3.94 7.91 3.69
C ASP A 61 3.43 6.66 3.03
N PHE A 62 2.26 6.19 3.51
CA PHE A 62 1.52 5.11 2.86
C PHE A 62 0.06 5.54 2.75
N ALA A 63 -0.48 5.46 1.56
CA ALA A 63 -1.92 5.65 1.38
C ALA A 63 -2.61 4.34 1.74
N VAL A 64 -3.59 4.40 2.62
CA VAL A 64 -4.30 3.21 3.09
C VAL A 64 -5.79 3.42 2.88
N ALA A 65 -6.43 2.44 2.27
CA ALA A 65 -7.87 2.47 2.05
C ALA A 65 -8.50 1.18 2.57
N PHE A 66 -9.60 1.33 3.28
CA PHE A 66 -10.39 0.22 3.80
C PHE A 66 -11.74 0.23 3.12
N ASP A 67 -12.19 -0.93 2.68
CA ASP A 67 -13.53 -1.12 2.14
C ASP A 67 -14.15 -2.35 2.78
N SER A 68 -15.33 -2.20 3.36
CA SER A 68 -16.01 -3.28 4.04
C SER A 68 -17.36 -3.56 3.38
N GLN A 69 -17.69 -4.84 3.24
CA GLN A 69 -18.99 -5.24 2.72
C GLN A 69 -20.06 -5.33 3.81
N GLY A 70 -19.70 -5.36 5.07
CA GLY A 70 -20.67 -5.52 6.12
C GLY A 70 -20.34 -4.90 7.46
N ARG A 71 -19.09 -4.92 7.83
CA ARG A 71 -18.68 -4.46 9.15
C ARG A 71 -18.29 -3.01 9.16
N ARG A 72 -18.48 -2.35 10.29
CA ARG A 72 -17.96 -1.02 10.49
C ARG A 72 -16.44 -1.06 10.57
N LEU A 73 -15.82 -0.01 10.10
CA LEU A 73 -14.37 0.14 10.12
C LEU A 73 -13.97 0.96 11.35
N ASP A 74 -13.87 0.26 12.47
CA ASP A 74 -13.65 0.90 13.77
C ASP A 74 -12.20 0.83 14.26
N ASP A 75 -11.28 0.47 13.39
CA ASP A 75 -9.88 0.29 13.75
C ASP A 75 -9.27 1.58 14.30
N GLU A 76 -8.50 1.42 15.38
CA GLU A 76 -7.62 2.48 15.84
C GLU A 76 -6.32 2.36 15.07
N VAL A 77 -6.23 3.08 13.97
CA VAL A 77 -5.14 2.87 12.99
C VAL A 77 -3.77 3.00 13.62
N LEU A 78 -3.59 3.99 14.49
CA LEU A 78 -2.26 4.21 15.09
C LEU A 78 -1.82 3.05 15.99
N ASP A 79 -2.77 2.33 16.56
CA ASP A 79 -2.47 1.19 17.43
C ASP A 79 -2.46 -0.14 16.69
N SER A 80 -3.02 -0.17 15.49
CA SER A 80 -3.22 -1.41 14.75
C SER A 80 -2.08 -1.73 13.80
N VAL A 81 -1.24 -0.77 13.50
CA VAL A 81 -0.26 -0.89 12.42
C VAL A 81 1.15 -0.72 12.97
N VAL A 82 2.07 -1.51 12.44
CA VAL A 82 3.49 -1.36 12.76
C VAL A 82 4.29 -1.60 11.49
N LEU A 83 5.37 -0.85 11.33
CA LEU A 83 6.32 -1.02 10.24
C LEU A 83 7.51 -1.81 10.79
N VAL A 84 7.87 -2.88 10.10
CA VAL A 84 8.93 -3.80 10.56
C VAL A 84 10.01 -3.88 9.50
N ALA A 85 11.25 -3.63 9.89
CA ALA A 85 12.40 -3.76 9.00
C ALA A 85 13.67 -3.96 9.83
N ASP A 86 14.52 -4.86 9.40
CA ASP A 86 15.82 -5.12 10.05
C ASP A 86 15.70 -5.31 11.56
N GLY A 87 14.68 -6.05 11.97
CA GLY A 87 14.45 -6.35 13.39
C GLY A 87 13.86 -5.19 14.18
N ARG A 88 13.62 -4.04 13.57
CA ARG A 88 13.03 -2.89 14.23
C ARG A 88 11.54 -2.82 13.95
N ARG A 89 10.80 -2.40 14.96
CA ARG A 89 9.36 -2.22 14.88
C ARG A 89 9.07 -0.75 15.16
N VAL A 90 8.44 -0.08 14.20
CA VAL A 90 8.19 1.36 14.30
C VAL A 90 6.69 1.60 14.22
N LYS A 91 6.17 2.30 15.22
CA LYS A 91 4.75 2.67 15.21
C LYS A 91 4.52 3.88 14.32
N PRO A 92 3.28 4.03 13.80
CA PRO A 92 2.98 5.20 12.98
C PRO A 92 3.15 6.49 13.78
N LEU A 93 3.58 7.51 13.09
CA LEU A 93 3.66 8.85 13.63
C LEU A 93 2.29 9.52 13.62
N ALA A 94 1.52 9.31 12.55
CA ALA A 94 0.25 9.98 12.37
C ALA A 94 -0.65 9.24 11.38
N TRP A 95 -1.94 9.41 11.55
CA TRP A 95 -2.97 9.02 10.59
C TRP A 95 -3.67 10.30 10.14
N GLU A 96 -3.55 10.62 8.86
CA GLU A 96 -4.20 11.80 8.28
C GLU A 96 -5.28 11.30 7.32
N GLY A 97 -6.44 11.05 7.87
CA GLY A 97 -7.50 10.47 7.08
C GLY A 97 -8.82 10.46 7.80
N GLU A 98 -9.73 9.67 7.27
CA GLU A 98 -11.09 9.60 7.77
C GLU A 98 -11.15 8.94 9.14
N LYS A 99 -12.11 9.38 9.93
CA LYS A 99 -12.33 8.86 11.27
C LYS A 99 -12.86 7.44 11.20
N ALA A 100 -12.78 6.75 12.33
CA ALA A 100 -13.37 5.43 12.48
C ALA A 100 -14.85 5.47 12.15
N GLY A 101 -15.34 4.40 11.57
CA GLY A 101 -16.74 4.22 11.25
C GLY A 101 -16.99 4.00 9.77
N GLY A 102 -18.25 3.71 9.45
CA GLY A 102 -18.66 3.50 8.06
C GLY A 102 -18.11 2.24 7.45
N LYS A 103 -18.27 2.13 6.14
CA LYS A 103 -17.83 0.97 5.37
C LYS A 103 -16.73 1.31 4.37
N HIS A 104 -16.31 2.55 4.35
CA HIS A 104 -15.20 3.01 3.53
C HIS A 104 -14.40 4.02 4.35
N ARG A 105 -13.08 3.91 4.29
CA ARG A 105 -12.22 4.77 5.09
C ARG A 105 -10.87 4.85 4.40
N ALA A 106 -10.37 6.06 4.20
CA ALA A 106 -9.09 6.23 3.52
C ALA A 106 -8.29 7.34 4.17
N GLY A 107 -6.99 7.27 4.04
CA GLY A 107 -6.09 8.28 4.57
C GLY A 107 -4.64 7.98 4.30
N ILE A 108 -3.78 8.78 4.91
CA ILE A 108 -2.33 8.66 4.79
C ILE A 108 -1.76 8.30 6.16
N LEU A 109 -1.00 7.23 6.18
CA LEU A 109 -0.32 6.77 7.38
C LEU A 109 1.14 7.19 7.27
N LYS A 110 1.65 7.84 8.30
CA LYS A 110 3.00 8.39 8.29
C LYS A 110 3.87 7.72 9.33
N PHE A 111 5.12 7.49 8.96
CA PHE A 111 6.14 6.92 9.85
C PHE A 111 7.40 7.76 9.76
N ILE A 112 8.17 7.76 10.83
CA ILE A 112 9.54 8.25 10.74
C ILE A 112 10.32 7.25 9.91
N ALA A 113 11.06 7.74 8.92
CA ALA A 113 11.81 6.87 8.02
C ALA A 113 12.82 6.03 8.80
N ILE A 114 12.97 4.77 8.40
CA ILE A 114 13.94 3.88 9.02
C ILE A 114 15.30 4.12 8.38
N GLN A 115 16.27 4.44 9.22
CA GLN A 115 17.63 4.69 8.78
C GLN A 115 18.59 3.74 9.50
N PRO A 116 19.54 3.15 8.80
CA PRO A 116 19.73 3.21 7.37
C PRO A 116 18.60 2.55 6.62
N ARG A 117 18.46 2.90 5.35
CA ARG A 117 17.38 2.41 4.51
C ARG A 117 17.41 0.88 4.41
N PRO A 118 16.33 0.18 4.75
CA PRO A 118 16.31 -1.27 4.67
C PRO A 118 16.15 -1.75 3.24
N LYS A 119 16.49 -3.00 2.99
CA LYS A 119 16.26 -3.60 1.68
C LYS A 119 14.80 -3.99 1.51
N GLU A 120 14.17 -4.40 2.60
CA GLU A 120 12.74 -4.69 2.58
C GLU A 120 12.13 -4.34 3.91
N MET A 121 10.83 -4.16 3.89
CA MET A 121 10.07 -3.88 5.10
C MET A 121 8.68 -4.46 4.98
N GLN A 122 8.02 -4.60 6.09
CA GLN A 122 6.65 -5.08 6.15
C GLN A 122 5.81 -4.07 6.92
N LEU A 123 4.65 -3.76 6.38
CA LEU A 123 3.64 -3.04 7.14
C LEU A 123 2.67 -4.11 7.63
N GLN A 124 2.58 -4.25 8.94
CA GLN A 124 1.73 -5.27 9.57
C GLN A 124 0.55 -4.59 10.23
N MET A 125 -0.63 -5.11 9.95
CA MET A 125 -1.87 -4.54 10.46
C MET A 125 -2.66 -5.61 11.20
N THR A 126 -2.91 -5.39 12.48
CA THR A 126 -3.69 -6.29 13.32
C THR A 126 -5.09 -5.71 13.49
N ARG A 127 -6.09 -6.45 13.02
CA ARG A 127 -7.48 -6.01 13.12
C ARG A 127 -8.25 -6.90 14.08
N ASN A 128 -9.15 -6.29 14.83
CA ASN A 128 -10.01 -7.03 15.77
C ASN A 128 -10.83 -8.08 15.01
N GLY A 129 -10.84 -9.29 15.53
CA GLY A 129 -11.62 -10.37 14.94
C GLY A 129 -10.93 -11.13 13.85
N GLU A 130 -9.71 -10.74 13.47
CA GLU A 130 -8.93 -11.48 12.48
C GLU A 130 -7.88 -12.31 13.20
N ALA A 131 -7.68 -13.53 12.72
CA ALA A 131 -6.81 -14.49 13.40
C ALA A 131 -5.34 -14.14 13.26
N LYS A 132 -4.97 -13.48 12.18
CA LYS A 132 -3.57 -13.17 11.87
C LYS A 132 -3.42 -11.73 11.44
N PRO A 133 -2.26 -11.11 11.70
CA PRO A 133 -2.00 -9.80 11.14
C PRO A 133 -1.98 -9.86 9.61
N ARG A 134 -2.41 -8.80 8.97
CA ARG A 134 -2.23 -8.63 7.54
C ARG A 134 -0.83 -8.09 7.32
N VAL A 135 -0.15 -8.62 6.33
CA VAL A 135 1.24 -8.27 6.05
C VAL A 135 1.35 -7.73 4.64
N PHE A 136 1.87 -6.52 4.52
CA PHE A 136 2.12 -5.88 3.23
C PHE A 136 3.63 -5.70 3.11
N ARG A 137 4.23 -6.36 2.14
CA ARG A 137 5.67 -6.45 2.03
C ARG A 137 6.16 -5.55 0.91
N PHE A 138 7.15 -4.72 1.21
CA PHE A 138 7.71 -3.79 0.25
C PHE A 138 9.21 -4.01 0.17
N VAL A 139 9.70 -4.06 -1.06
CA VAL A 139 11.11 -4.31 -1.32
C VAL A 139 11.67 -3.09 -2.03
N PHE A 140 12.71 -2.49 -1.44
CA PHE A 140 13.47 -1.46 -2.12
C PHE A 140 14.38 -2.15 -3.13
N GLY A 141 14.42 -1.64 -4.34
CA GLY A 141 15.27 -2.25 -5.33
C GLY A 141 16.74 -2.09 -4.99
N ASP A 142 17.55 -2.85 -5.67
CA ASP A 142 18.99 -2.74 -5.53
C ASP A 142 19.53 -1.91 -6.68
N TRP A 143 19.81 -0.65 -6.40
CA TRP A 143 20.38 0.23 -7.41
C TRP A 143 21.79 0.60 -7.12
N SER A 144 22.40 -0.15 -6.29
CA SER A 144 23.79 0.11 -5.98
C SER A 144 24.72 -0.34 -7.10
N ALA A 145 24.18 -0.97 -8.08
CA ALA A 145 24.98 -1.49 -9.18
C ALA A 145 25.71 -0.41 -9.93
#